data_8d1c24b928c8e59f3ddd78efa64e6a28
#
_entry.id   8d1c24b928c8e59f3ddd78efa64e6a28
#
_cell.length_a   1.000
_cell.length_b   1.000
_cell.length_c   1.000
_cell.angle_alpha   90.00
_cell.angle_beta   90.00
_cell.angle_gamma   90.00
#
_symmetry.space_group_name_H-M   'P 1'
#
loop_
_entity.id
_entity.type
_entity.pdbx_description
1 polymer ?
#
loop_
_entity_poly.entity_id
_entity_poly.type
_entity_poly.pdbx_seq_one_letter_code
_entity_poly.pdbx_strand_id
1 'polypeptide(L)'
;MKVKQLFLAILFVLSCLSLFLIWENKQIKIIRLGFYSDSSWGIPTGNNSYVLDEAIKKFEELHQGVKIVYDSGIPKEEYSNWISSQILKGSEPDVFLLSSDQLSLFASKGILKNLNSYLSQEDASNFYDVSLQAAKYGDDLYGLPYESNPMLMCVNQDLLLREGIEIPKVGWTLKDLYEISKKITKDTDGDGIVDQFGITGYSWKESLAAFGVTISESGIPRIDSSEMKDALSYIRGLNQLNGRYKVTYKDFDEGHVAFYPMSLAQYRTYKPFPYHVAKYTNFNWTCISLPTTKEDIRSTVTDTSLYVVSSRARNSNLAVSFIEFLTINREIQQNLFNKGQGSSVLPEVVTSLKSEELMKKGMIGQNALTTTSLDYIMKNSITTISKGIDSKSLVGIEERLEALSMDENNTDIEGSLIKLQKELDIGTLK
;
A
#
# COMPACT_ATOMS: atom_id res chain seq x y z
N MET A 1 7.07 -51.71 -53.25
CA MET A 1 8.25 -51.15 -52.52
C MET A 1 8.02 -49.73 -52.03
N LYS A 2 7.61 -48.77 -52.86
CA LYS A 2 7.46 -47.34 -52.49
C LYS A 2 6.48 -47.06 -51.36
N VAL A 3 5.32 -47.77 -51.25
CA VAL A 3 4.34 -47.57 -50.16
C VAL A 3 4.86 -48.00 -48.81
N LYS A 4 5.61 -49.11 -48.68
CA LYS A 4 6.24 -49.55 -47.41
C LYS A 4 7.31 -48.53 -46.94
N GLN A 5 8.08 -47.97 -47.87
CA GLN A 5 9.08 -46.97 -47.54
C GLN A 5 8.45 -45.66 -47.06
N LEU A 6 7.33 -45.24 -47.66
CA LEU A 6 6.56 -44.05 -47.24
C LEU A 6 5.97 -44.28 -45.83
N PHE A 7 5.42 -45.44 -45.54
CA PHE A 7 4.85 -45.77 -44.22
C PHE A 7 5.92 -45.79 -43.13
N LEU A 8 7.14 -46.33 -43.41
CA LEU A 8 8.28 -46.32 -42.50
C LEU A 8 8.79 -44.90 -42.24
N ALA A 9 8.82 -44.04 -43.26
CA ALA A 9 9.21 -42.65 -43.12
C ALA A 9 8.19 -41.86 -42.25
N ILE A 10 6.89 -42.05 -42.42
CA ILE A 10 5.86 -41.44 -41.58
C ILE A 10 5.99 -41.89 -40.12
N LEU A 11 6.20 -43.22 -39.88
CA LEU A 11 6.36 -43.77 -38.55
C LEU A 11 7.63 -43.19 -37.84
N PHE A 12 8.71 -43.00 -38.59
CA PHE A 12 9.94 -42.39 -38.08
C PHE A 12 9.74 -40.92 -37.72
N VAL A 13 9.03 -40.11 -38.56
CA VAL A 13 8.68 -38.73 -38.27
C VAL A 13 7.80 -38.63 -37.04
N LEU A 14 6.76 -39.49 -36.93
CA LEU A 14 5.90 -39.52 -35.73
C LEU A 14 6.68 -39.89 -34.45
N SER A 15 7.61 -40.84 -34.56
CA SER A 15 8.49 -41.21 -33.44
C SER A 15 9.44 -40.08 -33.04
N CYS A 16 10.06 -39.39 -33.99
CA CYS A 16 10.88 -38.20 -33.74
C CYS A 16 10.05 -37.05 -33.14
N LEU A 17 8.83 -36.85 -33.61
CA LEU A 17 7.91 -35.85 -33.06
C LEU A 17 7.51 -36.19 -31.62
N SER A 18 7.21 -37.46 -31.34
CA SER A 18 6.88 -37.90 -29.98
C SER A 18 8.09 -37.79 -29.02
N LEU A 19 9.29 -38.12 -29.49
CA LEU A 19 10.52 -37.96 -28.70
C LEU A 19 10.84 -36.49 -28.46
N PHE A 20 10.61 -35.63 -29.45
CA PHE A 20 10.74 -34.17 -29.33
C PHE A 20 9.76 -33.60 -28.31
N LEU A 21 8.49 -34.00 -28.36
CA LEU A 21 7.47 -33.58 -27.39
C LEU A 21 7.77 -34.07 -25.95
N ILE A 22 8.31 -35.31 -25.82
CA ILE A 22 8.74 -35.85 -24.53
C ILE A 22 9.97 -35.10 -24.02
N TRP A 23 10.89 -34.73 -24.89
CA TRP A 23 12.08 -33.96 -24.53
C TRP A 23 11.75 -32.53 -24.13
N GLU A 24 10.84 -31.85 -24.86
CA GLU A 24 10.35 -30.51 -24.56
C GLU A 24 9.61 -30.49 -23.21
N ASN A 25 8.85 -31.56 -22.91
CA ASN A 25 8.13 -31.72 -21.64
C ASN A 25 9.05 -32.06 -20.46
N LYS A 26 10.31 -32.44 -20.70
CA LYS A 26 11.32 -32.72 -19.67
C LYS A 26 12.21 -31.49 -19.36
N GLN A 27 12.12 -30.42 -20.14
CA GLN A 27 12.90 -29.22 -19.82
C GLN A 27 12.28 -28.48 -18.62
N ILE A 28 13.14 -28.16 -17.64
CA ILE A 28 12.77 -27.34 -16.49
C ILE A 28 12.43 -25.93 -17.00
N LYS A 29 11.21 -25.49 -16.75
CA LYS A 29 10.75 -24.12 -17.03
C LYS A 29 11.14 -23.24 -15.84
N ILE A 30 11.98 -22.25 -16.10
CA ILE A 30 12.45 -21.33 -15.07
C ILE A 30 11.60 -20.05 -15.17
N ILE A 31 11.09 -19.58 -14.01
CA ILE A 31 10.52 -18.25 -13.82
C ILE A 31 11.50 -17.48 -12.95
N ARG A 32 11.96 -16.33 -13.45
CA ARG A 32 12.80 -15.42 -12.68
C ARG A 32 11.89 -14.43 -11.94
N LEU A 33 12.08 -14.33 -10.64
CA LEU A 33 11.30 -13.48 -9.77
C LEU A 33 12.16 -12.32 -9.25
N GLY A 34 11.68 -11.09 -9.39
CA GLY A 34 12.24 -9.89 -8.76
C GLY A 34 11.54 -9.63 -7.42
N PHE A 35 12.32 -9.62 -6.36
CA PHE A 35 11.83 -9.44 -5.00
C PHE A 35 12.92 -8.76 -4.15
N TYR A 36 12.53 -7.96 -3.16
CA TYR A 36 13.44 -7.35 -2.19
C TYR A 36 13.33 -8.01 -0.82
N SER A 37 14.41 -7.98 -0.05
CA SER A 37 14.53 -8.71 1.22
C SER A 37 13.86 -8.04 2.40
N ASP A 38 13.55 -6.75 2.29
CA ASP A 38 13.00 -5.93 3.38
C ASP A 38 11.48 -5.87 3.38
N SER A 39 10.92 -5.19 4.38
CA SER A 39 9.50 -4.90 4.45
C SER A 39 9.01 -4.09 3.26
N SER A 40 7.87 -4.47 2.69
CA SER A 40 7.17 -3.66 1.69
C SER A 40 6.81 -2.26 2.19
N TRP A 41 6.78 -2.06 3.50
CA TRP A 41 6.24 -0.86 4.14
C TRP A 41 7.30 0.00 4.84
N GLY A 42 8.60 -0.27 4.63
CA GLY A 42 9.69 0.49 5.22
C GLY A 42 9.84 0.33 6.73
N ILE A 43 9.28 -0.73 7.29
CA ILE A 43 9.35 -1.04 8.72
C ILE A 43 10.35 -2.17 8.94
N PRO A 44 11.34 -2.03 9.84
CA PRO A 44 12.30 -3.09 10.10
C PRO A 44 11.60 -4.37 10.56
N THR A 45 11.83 -5.46 9.86
CA THR A 45 11.33 -6.78 10.23
C THR A 45 12.44 -7.81 10.12
N GLY A 46 12.17 -8.96 10.73
CA GLY A 46 12.92 -10.17 10.41
C GLY A 46 12.66 -10.62 8.96
N ASN A 47 13.18 -11.77 8.58
CA ASN A 47 13.13 -12.30 7.23
C ASN A 47 11.69 -12.41 6.66
N ASN A 48 11.33 -11.53 5.74
CA ASN A 48 10.03 -11.51 5.05
C ASN A 48 9.92 -12.56 3.93
N SER A 49 11.03 -13.17 3.52
CA SER A 49 11.05 -14.17 2.44
C SER A 49 10.35 -15.47 2.82
N TYR A 50 10.16 -15.75 4.11
CA TYR A 50 9.61 -17.04 4.56
C TYR A 50 8.25 -17.39 3.94
N VAL A 51 7.32 -16.42 3.83
CA VAL A 51 6.00 -16.66 3.21
C VAL A 51 6.16 -16.94 1.72
N LEU A 52 7.04 -16.18 1.06
CA LEU A 52 7.35 -16.36 -0.35
C LEU A 52 8.03 -17.70 -0.62
N ASP A 53 9.02 -18.09 0.19
CA ASP A 53 9.75 -19.36 0.05
C ASP A 53 8.80 -20.56 0.21
N GLU A 54 7.88 -20.49 1.18
CA GLU A 54 6.84 -21.51 1.38
C GLU A 54 5.90 -21.58 0.18
N ALA A 55 5.48 -20.44 -0.36
CA ALA A 55 4.62 -20.36 -1.54
C ALA A 55 5.34 -20.90 -2.79
N ILE A 56 6.60 -20.55 -3.01
CA ILE A 56 7.43 -21.06 -4.11
C ILE A 56 7.50 -22.59 -4.04
N LYS A 57 7.84 -23.12 -2.88
CA LYS A 57 7.93 -24.58 -2.68
C LYS A 57 6.63 -25.28 -3.05
N LYS A 58 5.49 -24.79 -2.55
CA LYS A 58 4.16 -25.35 -2.87
C LYS A 58 3.82 -25.24 -4.35
N PHE A 59 4.14 -24.12 -4.99
CA PHE A 59 3.89 -23.94 -6.42
C PHE A 59 4.72 -24.92 -7.26
N GLU A 60 6.00 -25.10 -6.94
CA GLU A 60 6.90 -26.07 -7.62
C GLU A 60 6.44 -27.52 -7.43
N GLU A 61 5.92 -27.87 -6.25
CA GLU A 61 5.34 -29.19 -5.98
C GLU A 61 4.09 -29.49 -6.83
N LEU A 62 3.26 -28.46 -7.05
CA LEU A 62 2.04 -28.55 -7.88
C LEU A 62 2.35 -28.53 -9.39
N HIS A 63 3.47 -27.93 -9.80
CA HIS A 63 3.86 -27.75 -11.20
C HIS A 63 5.19 -28.44 -11.50
N GLN A 64 5.15 -29.77 -11.72
CA GLN A 64 6.34 -30.55 -12.01
C GLN A 64 7.12 -30.00 -13.21
N GLY A 65 8.44 -29.87 -13.08
CA GLY A 65 9.29 -29.30 -14.12
C GLY A 65 9.32 -27.78 -14.15
N VAL A 66 8.77 -27.10 -13.14
CA VAL A 66 8.87 -25.65 -12.94
C VAL A 66 9.85 -25.33 -11.82
N LYS A 67 10.63 -24.28 -11.99
CA LYS A 67 11.55 -23.73 -10.99
C LYS A 67 11.40 -22.21 -10.90
N ILE A 68 11.20 -21.70 -9.69
CA ILE A 68 11.20 -20.26 -9.40
C ILE A 68 12.57 -19.89 -8.85
N VAL A 69 13.20 -18.89 -9.43
CA VAL A 69 14.52 -18.40 -8.97
C VAL A 69 14.49 -16.90 -8.77
N TYR A 70 15.11 -16.42 -7.70
CA TYR A 70 15.23 -15.00 -7.42
C TYR A 70 16.59 -14.68 -6.77
N ASP A 71 17.06 -13.45 -6.95
CA ASP A 71 18.23 -12.93 -6.26
C ASP A 71 17.82 -12.48 -4.85
N SER A 72 18.43 -13.06 -3.83
CA SER A 72 18.19 -12.69 -2.44
C SER A 72 19.05 -11.49 -2.02
N GLY A 73 18.57 -10.74 -1.03
CA GLY A 73 19.35 -9.70 -0.38
C GLY A 73 19.40 -8.35 -1.09
N ILE A 74 18.49 -8.07 -2.04
CA ILE A 74 18.34 -6.74 -2.62
C ILE A 74 17.57 -5.87 -1.61
N PRO A 75 18.17 -4.79 -1.05
CA PRO A 75 17.46 -3.89 -0.17
C PRO A 75 16.32 -3.16 -0.91
N LYS A 76 15.24 -2.83 -0.20
CA LYS A 76 14.09 -2.13 -0.78
C LYS A 76 14.49 -0.78 -1.42
N GLU A 77 15.35 -0.03 -0.74
CA GLU A 77 15.83 1.28 -1.20
C GLU A 77 16.60 1.17 -2.54
N GLU A 78 17.27 0.04 -2.79
CA GLU A 78 18.04 -0.21 -4.02
C GLU A 78 17.19 -0.88 -5.11
N TYR A 79 16.04 -1.44 -4.74
CA TYR A 79 15.25 -2.30 -5.63
C TYR A 79 14.72 -1.56 -6.87
N SER A 80 14.26 -0.32 -6.72
CA SER A 80 13.75 0.49 -7.84
C SER A 80 14.86 0.76 -8.89
N ASN A 81 16.08 1.04 -8.44
CA ASN A 81 17.24 1.20 -9.30
C ASN A 81 17.66 -0.13 -9.94
N TRP A 82 17.63 -1.20 -9.17
CA TRP A 82 17.96 -2.54 -9.64
C TRP A 82 17.01 -2.97 -10.77
N ILE A 83 15.69 -2.91 -10.55
CA ILE A 83 14.70 -3.35 -11.55
C ILE A 83 14.78 -2.48 -12.81
N SER A 84 14.98 -1.16 -12.68
CA SER A 84 15.18 -0.25 -13.80
C SER A 84 16.42 -0.62 -14.61
N SER A 85 17.53 -0.96 -13.95
CA SER A 85 18.75 -1.44 -14.60
C SER A 85 18.53 -2.77 -15.34
N GLN A 86 17.78 -3.70 -14.76
CA GLN A 86 17.45 -4.98 -15.43
C GLN A 86 16.61 -4.75 -16.68
N ILE A 87 15.62 -3.85 -16.62
CA ILE A 87 14.78 -3.50 -17.78
C ILE A 87 15.61 -2.87 -18.91
N LEU A 88 16.49 -1.92 -18.58
CA LEU A 88 17.37 -1.29 -19.58
C LEU A 88 18.32 -2.27 -20.28
N LYS A 89 18.79 -3.29 -19.54
CA LYS A 89 19.64 -4.38 -20.06
C LYS A 89 18.86 -5.45 -20.83
N GLY A 90 17.53 -5.44 -20.79
CA GLY A 90 16.69 -6.50 -21.35
C GLY A 90 16.80 -7.82 -20.60
N SER A 91 17.12 -7.77 -19.31
CA SER A 91 17.33 -8.89 -18.42
C SER A 91 16.41 -8.86 -17.18
N GLU A 92 15.31 -8.12 -17.27
CA GLU A 92 14.32 -8.04 -16.19
C GLU A 92 13.76 -9.43 -15.84
N PRO A 93 13.33 -9.63 -14.58
CA PRO A 93 12.64 -10.84 -14.16
C PRO A 93 11.34 -11.07 -14.95
N ASP A 94 10.89 -12.32 -15.05
CA ASP A 94 9.59 -12.68 -15.65
C ASP A 94 8.42 -12.16 -14.80
N VAL A 95 8.57 -12.25 -13.49
CA VAL A 95 7.64 -11.74 -12.46
C VAL A 95 8.42 -10.83 -11.52
N PHE A 96 7.83 -9.72 -11.10
CA PHE A 96 8.47 -8.88 -10.10
C PHE A 96 7.47 -8.11 -9.25
N LEU A 97 7.90 -7.79 -8.03
CA LEU A 97 7.12 -7.01 -7.08
C LEU A 97 7.21 -5.52 -7.45
N LEU A 98 6.09 -4.82 -7.35
CA LEU A 98 5.98 -3.39 -7.68
C LEU A 98 5.04 -2.72 -6.70
N SER A 99 5.31 -1.47 -6.34
CA SER A 99 4.35 -0.66 -5.60
C SER A 99 3.31 -0.03 -6.53
N SER A 100 2.11 0.22 -6.03
CA SER A 100 0.99 0.74 -6.83
C SER A 100 1.27 2.09 -7.48
N ASP A 101 2.09 2.95 -6.86
CA ASP A 101 2.50 4.25 -7.41
C ASP A 101 3.37 4.11 -8.67
N GLN A 102 4.15 3.03 -8.79
CA GLN A 102 5.04 2.77 -9.92
C GLN A 102 4.32 2.09 -11.11
N LEU A 103 3.17 1.45 -10.89
CA LEU A 103 2.48 0.65 -11.90
C LEU A 103 2.23 1.45 -13.20
N SER A 104 1.68 2.65 -13.07
CA SER A 104 1.31 3.49 -14.22
C SER A 104 2.51 3.84 -15.10
N LEU A 105 3.67 4.12 -14.50
CA LEU A 105 4.89 4.39 -15.23
C LEU A 105 5.34 3.18 -16.08
N PHE A 106 5.36 1.99 -15.47
CA PHE A 106 5.82 0.78 -16.13
C PHE A 106 4.81 0.30 -17.19
N ALA A 107 3.50 0.40 -16.91
CA ALA A 107 2.44 0.06 -17.86
C ALA A 107 2.47 0.97 -19.10
N SER A 108 2.58 2.30 -18.91
CA SER A 108 2.63 3.27 -20.01
C SER A 108 3.83 3.10 -20.93
N LYS A 109 4.92 2.49 -20.43
CA LYS A 109 6.12 2.17 -21.22
C LYS A 109 6.06 0.79 -21.89
N GLY A 110 4.95 0.05 -21.75
CA GLY A 110 4.79 -1.28 -22.34
C GLY A 110 5.69 -2.36 -21.71
N ILE A 111 6.18 -2.13 -20.50
CA ILE A 111 7.05 -3.06 -19.77
C ILE A 111 6.23 -4.20 -19.18
N LEU A 112 4.99 -3.93 -18.81
CA LEU A 112 4.12 -4.88 -18.15
C LEU A 112 3.21 -5.60 -19.15
N LYS A 113 2.89 -6.84 -18.84
CA LYS A 113 1.89 -7.63 -19.56
C LYS A 113 0.48 -7.22 -19.12
N ASN A 114 -0.41 -6.99 -20.09
CA ASN A 114 -1.84 -6.81 -19.82
C ASN A 114 -2.44 -8.14 -19.35
N LEU A 115 -3.17 -8.12 -18.23
CA LEU A 115 -3.73 -9.30 -17.57
C LEU A 115 -5.24 -9.46 -17.74
N ASN A 116 -5.93 -8.61 -18.51
CA ASN A 116 -7.39 -8.65 -18.67
C ASN A 116 -7.92 -10.02 -19.13
N SER A 117 -7.16 -10.73 -19.96
CA SER A 117 -7.56 -12.05 -20.47
C SER A 117 -7.27 -13.22 -19.53
N TYR A 118 -6.58 -12.96 -18.43
CA TYR A 118 -6.18 -14.00 -17.49
C TYR A 118 -7.07 -14.05 -16.24
N LEU A 119 -7.42 -12.91 -15.68
CA LEU A 119 -8.26 -12.85 -14.50
C LEU A 119 -9.74 -12.89 -14.86
N SER A 120 -10.46 -13.89 -14.37
CA SER A 120 -11.92 -13.97 -14.53
C SER A 120 -12.62 -12.88 -13.69
N GLN A 121 -13.87 -12.54 -14.05
CA GLN A 121 -14.67 -11.62 -13.24
C GLN A 121 -14.96 -12.18 -11.84
N GLU A 122 -15.10 -13.51 -11.72
CA GLU A 122 -15.29 -14.20 -10.46
C GLU A 122 -14.05 -14.03 -9.57
N ASP A 123 -12.84 -14.30 -10.10
CA ASP A 123 -11.59 -14.12 -9.35
C ASP A 123 -11.34 -12.66 -8.99
N ALA A 124 -11.65 -11.73 -9.91
CA ALA A 124 -11.54 -10.30 -9.65
C ALA A 124 -12.44 -9.84 -8.48
N SER A 125 -13.63 -10.43 -8.35
CA SER A 125 -14.57 -10.10 -7.26
C SER A 125 -14.13 -10.59 -5.88
N ASN A 126 -13.12 -11.46 -5.81
CA ASN A 126 -12.55 -11.94 -4.55
C ASN A 126 -11.64 -10.91 -3.88
N PHE A 127 -11.16 -9.89 -4.60
CA PHE A 127 -10.30 -8.84 -4.06
C PHE A 127 -11.08 -7.68 -3.44
N TYR A 128 -10.46 -6.96 -2.51
CA TYR A 128 -10.92 -5.62 -2.21
C TYR A 128 -10.83 -4.73 -3.46
N ASP A 129 -11.89 -3.96 -3.73
CA ASP A 129 -11.93 -3.06 -4.88
C ASP A 129 -10.72 -2.11 -4.92
N VAL A 130 -10.39 -1.49 -3.79
CA VAL A 130 -9.23 -0.59 -3.68
C VAL A 130 -7.92 -1.28 -4.08
N SER A 131 -7.71 -2.54 -3.69
CA SER A 131 -6.50 -3.28 -4.03
C SER A 131 -6.45 -3.62 -5.52
N LEU A 132 -7.59 -4.00 -6.11
CA LEU A 132 -7.68 -4.28 -7.54
C LEU A 132 -7.54 -3.02 -8.40
N GLN A 133 -8.09 -1.88 -7.96
CA GLN A 133 -7.91 -0.59 -8.62
C GLN A 133 -6.45 -0.13 -8.62
N ALA A 134 -5.69 -0.46 -7.57
CA ALA A 134 -4.26 -0.18 -7.50
C ALA A 134 -3.44 -0.90 -8.58
N ALA A 135 -3.95 -2.02 -9.11
CA ALA A 135 -3.32 -2.84 -10.14
C ALA A 135 -3.69 -2.45 -11.59
N LYS A 136 -4.47 -1.37 -11.76
CA LYS A 136 -4.94 -0.90 -13.08
C LYS A 136 -4.21 0.34 -13.56
N TYR A 137 -4.04 0.41 -14.89
CA TYR A 137 -3.67 1.61 -15.61
C TYR A 137 -4.72 1.87 -16.70
N GLY A 138 -5.47 2.96 -16.59
CA GLY A 138 -6.74 3.14 -17.30
C GLY A 138 -7.74 2.05 -16.87
N ASP A 139 -8.37 1.43 -17.85
CA ASP A 139 -9.31 0.32 -17.62
C ASP A 139 -8.64 -1.06 -17.60
N ASP A 140 -7.34 -1.11 -17.91
CA ASP A 140 -6.59 -2.35 -18.08
C ASP A 140 -5.85 -2.77 -16.82
N LEU A 141 -5.85 -4.08 -16.54
CA LEU A 141 -5.16 -4.72 -15.44
C LEU A 141 -3.71 -5.08 -15.84
N TYR A 142 -2.73 -4.63 -15.05
CA TYR A 142 -1.30 -4.90 -15.31
C TYR A 142 -0.58 -5.59 -14.17
N GLY A 143 -1.26 -5.87 -13.06
CA GLY A 143 -0.72 -6.59 -11.91
C GLY A 143 -1.80 -7.30 -11.15
N LEU A 144 -1.41 -8.14 -10.19
CA LEU A 144 -2.32 -8.68 -9.19
C LEU A 144 -1.92 -8.18 -7.80
N PRO A 145 -2.88 -7.73 -6.99
CA PRO A 145 -2.61 -7.21 -5.65
C PRO A 145 -2.15 -8.34 -4.72
N TYR A 146 -1.10 -8.10 -3.94
CA TYR A 146 -0.50 -9.09 -3.06
C TYR A 146 -0.71 -8.78 -1.58
N GLU A 147 -0.40 -7.57 -1.16
CA GLU A 147 -0.52 -7.10 0.22
C GLU A 147 -0.96 -5.63 0.22
N SER A 148 -1.86 -5.25 1.11
CA SER A 148 -2.35 -3.87 1.26
C SER A 148 -2.05 -3.30 2.63
N ASN A 149 -1.81 -1.99 2.68
CA ASN A 149 -1.44 -1.28 3.89
C ASN A 149 -2.28 0.00 4.05
N PRO A 150 -3.49 -0.10 4.61
CA PRO A 150 -4.35 1.05 4.83
C PRO A 150 -3.82 1.95 5.95
N MET A 151 -4.08 3.26 5.84
CA MET A 151 -3.95 4.20 6.95
C MET A 151 -5.09 4.02 7.94
N LEU A 152 -4.78 4.16 9.22
CA LEU A 152 -5.69 4.04 10.35
C LEU A 152 -5.62 5.31 11.18
N MET A 153 -6.73 5.72 11.81
CA MET A 153 -6.70 6.74 12.87
C MET A 153 -6.67 6.06 14.22
N CYS A 154 -5.54 6.10 14.91
CA CYS A 154 -5.43 5.62 16.28
C CYS A 154 -5.96 6.66 17.25
N VAL A 155 -6.74 6.22 18.22
CA VAL A 155 -7.49 7.06 19.16
C VAL A 155 -7.18 6.68 20.59
N ASN A 156 -6.67 7.63 21.37
CA ASN A 156 -6.48 7.49 22.80
C ASN A 156 -7.85 7.57 23.51
N GLN A 157 -8.39 6.41 23.86
CA GLN A 157 -9.72 6.29 24.47
C GLN A 157 -9.79 6.91 25.86
N ASP A 158 -8.73 6.74 26.66
CA ASP A 158 -8.70 7.23 28.03
C ASP A 158 -8.65 8.77 28.05
N LEU A 159 -7.95 9.38 27.09
CA LEU A 159 -7.92 10.83 26.94
C LEU A 159 -9.28 11.37 26.53
N LEU A 160 -9.93 10.78 25.53
CA LEU A 160 -11.28 11.18 25.11
C LEU A 160 -12.29 11.04 26.25
N LEU A 161 -12.24 9.91 26.98
CA LEU A 161 -13.14 9.65 28.11
C LEU A 161 -12.95 10.69 29.22
N ARG A 162 -11.70 11.01 29.57
CA ARG A 162 -11.36 12.04 30.57
C ARG A 162 -11.92 13.41 30.21
N GLU A 163 -11.94 13.72 28.91
CA GLU A 163 -12.48 14.99 28.38
C GLU A 163 -14.00 14.96 28.11
N GLY A 164 -14.66 13.85 28.43
CA GLY A 164 -16.09 13.68 28.18
C GLY A 164 -16.46 13.70 26.70
N ILE A 165 -15.60 13.09 25.87
CA ILE A 165 -15.77 13.01 24.42
C ILE A 165 -15.97 11.54 24.03
N GLU A 166 -17.00 11.26 23.26
CA GLU A 166 -17.21 9.92 22.68
C GLU A 166 -16.20 9.66 21.56
N ILE A 167 -15.80 8.39 21.38
CA ILE A 167 -15.00 7.95 20.24
C ILE A 167 -15.80 8.23 18.96
N PRO A 168 -15.21 8.91 17.97
CA PRO A 168 -15.89 9.19 16.72
C PRO A 168 -16.37 7.91 16.02
N LYS A 169 -17.59 7.98 15.50
CA LYS A 169 -18.23 6.86 14.77
C LYS A 169 -17.85 6.93 13.28
N VAL A 170 -18.16 5.86 12.57
CA VAL A 170 -18.07 5.80 11.10
C VAL A 170 -18.77 7.03 10.49
N GLY A 171 -18.12 7.66 9.50
CA GLY A 171 -18.64 8.87 8.85
C GLY A 171 -18.30 10.19 9.55
N TRP A 172 -17.45 10.17 10.60
CA TRP A 172 -16.98 11.40 11.21
C TRP A 172 -16.20 12.29 10.23
N THR A 173 -16.20 13.59 10.50
CA THR A 173 -15.73 14.57 9.54
C THR A 173 -14.46 15.30 9.98
N LEU A 174 -13.81 15.99 9.03
CA LEU A 174 -12.70 16.91 9.32
C LEU A 174 -13.12 18.01 10.31
N LYS A 175 -14.38 18.44 10.27
CA LYS A 175 -14.91 19.38 11.25
C LYS A 175 -14.93 18.78 12.65
N ASP A 176 -15.35 17.51 12.77
CA ASP A 176 -15.34 16.81 14.06
C ASP A 176 -13.91 16.66 14.59
N LEU A 177 -12.95 16.30 13.71
CA LEU A 177 -11.54 16.22 14.07
C LEU A 177 -11.01 17.55 14.60
N TYR A 178 -11.31 18.65 13.91
CA TYR A 178 -10.88 19.98 14.32
C TYR A 178 -11.48 20.41 15.66
N GLU A 179 -12.80 20.25 15.85
CA GLU A 179 -13.50 20.68 17.07
C GLU A 179 -13.05 19.81 18.28
N ILE A 180 -12.89 18.51 18.09
CA ILE A 180 -12.36 17.62 19.14
C ILE A 180 -10.94 18.02 19.47
N SER A 181 -10.07 18.21 18.47
CA SER A 181 -8.68 18.59 18.67
C SER A 181 -8.56 19.92 19.42
N LYS A 182 -9.37 20.91 19.03
CA LYS A 182 -9.44 22.22 19.69
C LYS A 182 -9.88 22.11 21.15
N LYS A 183 -10.85 21.25 21.46
CA LYS A 183 -11.34 21.05 22.85
C LYS A 183 -10.27 20.36 23.72
N ILE A 184 -9.50 19.44 23.13
CA ILE A 184 -8.50 18.64 23.85
C ILE A 184 -7.22 19.43 24.07
N THR A 185 -6.78 20.25 23.09
CA THR A 185 -5.52 20.97 23.17
C THR A 185 -5.56 22.06 24.22
N LYS A 186 -4.84 21.87 25.31
CA LYS A 186 -4.82 22.80 26.46
C LYS A 186 -3.59 22.58 27.34
N ASP A 187 -3.34 23.56 28.19
CA ASP A 187 -2.48 23.49 29.37
C ASP A 187 -3.28 22.85 30.51
N THR A 188 -2.84 21.69 31.02
CA THR A 188 -3.56 20.92 32.05
C THR A 188 -3.09 21.19 33.44
N ASP A 189 -1.87 21.70 33.64
CA ASP A 189 -1.29 22.00 34.94
C ASP A 189 -1.24 23.50 35.29
N GLY A 190 -1.54 24.38 34.32
CA GLY A 190 -1.67 25.82 34.53
C GLY A 190 -0.36 26.57 34.52
N ASP A 191 0.71 26.00 33.97
CA ASP A 191 2.04 26.63 33.89
C ASP A 191 2.18 27.60 32.69
N GLY A 192 1.17 27.67 31.82
CA GLY A 192 1.12 28.48 30.61
C GLY A 192 1.68 27.78 29.36
N ILE A 193 2.05 26.50 29.46
CA ILE A 193 2.53 25.68 28.36
C ILE A 193 1.49 24.59 28.03
N VAL A 194 1.14 24.47 26.75
CA VAL A 194 0.24 23.40 26.31
C VAL A 194 0.95 22.05 26.44
N ASP A 195 0.35 21.12 27.15
CA ASP A 195 0.88 19.79 27.47
C ASP A 195 -0.07 18.63 27.07
N GLN A 196 -1.27 18.95 26.56
CA GLN A 196 -2.24 18.02 26.03
C GLN A 196 -2.67 18.46 24.63
N PHE A 197 -2.72 17.53 23.66
CA PHE A 197 -2.89 17.82 22.25
C PHE A 197 -3.97 16.96 21.59
N GLY A 198 -4.66 17.54 20.61
CA GLY A 198 -5.70 16.83 19.86
C GLY A 198 -5.13 15.79 18.91
N ILE A 199 -4.11 16.13 18.14
CA ILE A 199 -3.59 15.26 17.08
C ILE A 199 -2.10 15.49 16.85
N THR A 200 -1.43 14.41 16.41
CA THR A 200 -0.10 14.43 15.82
C THR A 200 -0.07 13.61 14.54
N GLY A 201 0.85 13.91 13.64
CA GLY A 201 1.14 13.07 12.44
C GLY A 201 0.07 13.11 11.33
N TYR A 202 -1.00 13.91 11.45
CA TYR A 202 -1.95 14.13 10.37
C TYR A 202 -1.37 15.16 9.40
N SER A 203 -1.11 14.73 8.17
CA SER A 203 -0.38 15.52 7.19
C SER A 203 -1.29 16.06 6.08
N TRP A 204 -0.69 16.82 5.19
CA TRP A 204 -1.37 17.30 3.99
C TRP A 204 -1.84 16.15 3.09
N LYS A 205 -1.17 14.98 3.10
CA LYS A 205 -1.58 13.80 2.31
C LYS A 205 -2.95 13.27 2.75
N GLU A 206 -3.14 13.08 4.05
CA GLU A 206 -4.42 12.67 4.61
C GLU A 206 -5.50 13.75 4.37
N SER A 207 -5.11 15.02 4.46
CA SER A 207 -6.03 16.12 4.17
C SER A 207 -6.49 16.13 2.71
N LEU A 208 -5.56 16.00 1.74
CA LEU A 208 -5.92 15.89 0.32
C LEU A 208 -6.90 14.76 0.08
N ALA A 209 -6.60 13.57 0.61
CA ALA A 209 -7.48 12.41 0.48
C ALA A 209 -8.88 12.71 1.06
N ALA A 210 -8.96 13.36 2.23
CA ALA A 210 -10.22 13.73 2.88
C ALA A 210 -11.03 14.77 2.10
N PHE A 211 -10.38 15.61 1.32
CA PHE A 211 -11.03 16.53 0.38
C PHE A 211 -11.34 15.89 -0.98
N GLY A 212 -10.94 14.63 -1.20
CA GLY A 212 -11.10 13.93 -2.48
C GLY A 212 -10.18 14.47 -3.57
N VAL A 213 -9.05 15.05 -3.19
CA VAL A 213 -8.08 15.66 -4.11
C VAL A 213 -6.98 14.66 -4.44
N THR A 214 -6.69 14.52 -5.74
CA THR A 214 -5.51 13.80 -6.25
C THR A 214 -4.49 14.78 -6.82
N ILE A 215 -3.21 14.47 -6.65
CA ILE A 215 -2.12 15.22 -7.28
C ILE A 215 -2.09 14.90 -8.79
N SER A 216 -2.32 13.63 -9.12
CA SER A 216 -2.41 13.16 -10.51
C SER A 216 -3.16 11.84 -10.60
N GLU A 217 -3.91 11.66 -11.69
CA GLU A 217 -4.52 10.38 -12.06
C GLU A 217 -3.86 9.72 -13.29
N SER A 218 -3.18 10.52 -14.11
CA SER A 218 -2.65 10.08 -15.41
C SER A 218 -1.17 10.42 -15.63
N GLY A 219 -0.45 10.81 -14.58
CA GLY A 219 0.96 11.21 -14.66
C GLY A 219 1.16 12.71 -14.91
N ILE A 220 0.09 13.48 -15.08
CA ILE A 220 0.15 14.95 -15.23
C ILE A 220 -0.30 15.57 -13.92
N PRO A 221 0.59 16.23 -13.14
CA PRO A 221 0.22 16.85 -11.89
C PRO A 221 -0.76 18.01 -12.07
N ARG A 222 -1.75 18.08 -11.17
CA ARG A 222 -2.72 19.19 -11.07
C ARG A 222 -2.89 19.56 -9.61
N ILE A 223 -2.31 20.69 -9.21
CA ILE A 223 -2.20 21.11 -7.81
C ILE A 223 -2.77 22.51 -7.53
N ASP A 224 -3.37 23.15 -8.51
CA ASP A 224 -3.89 24.51 -8.44
C ASP A 224 -5.42 24.59 -8.23
N SER A 225 -6.04 23.50 -7.77
CA SER A 225 -7.48 23.46 -7.49
C SER A 225 -7.86 24.20 -6.19
N SER A 226 -9.12 24.63 -6.08
CA SER A 226 -9.68 25.21 -4.85
C SER A 226 -9.68 24.22 -3.70
N GLU A 227 -9.96 22.95 -3.99
CA GLU A 227 -9.97 21.86 -3.01
C GLU A 227 -8.56 21.58 -2.47
N MET A 228 -7.53 21.69 -3.30
CA MET A 228 -6.12 21.61 -2.87
C MET A 228 -5.79 22.72 -1.87
N LYS A 229 -6.18 23.95 -2.19
CA LYS A 229 -6.03 25.11 -1.30
C LYS A 229 -6.74 24.88 0.04
N ASP A 230 -8.01 24.40 -0.01
CA ASP A 230 -8.80 24.16 1.19
C ASP A 230 -8.18 23.07 2.07
N ALA A 231 -7.68 22.00 1.45
CA ALA A 231 -6.99 20.93 2.16
C ALA A 231 -5.69 21.41 2.87
N LEU A 232 -4.89 22.24 2.21
CA LEU A 232 -3.69 22.83 2.83
C LEU A 232 -4.05 23.86 3.92
N SER A 233 -5.10 24.64 3.71
CA SER A 233 -5.60 25.59 4.71
C SER A 233 -6.11 24.89 5.96
N TYR A 234 -6.78 23.75 5.79
CA TYR A 234 -7.24 22.92 6.90
C TYR A 234 -6.08 22.42 7.77
N ILE A 235 -5.02 21.88 7.16
CA ILE A 235 -3.82 21.41 7.88
C ILE A 235 -3.16 22.53 8.67
N ARG A 236 -3.04 23.71 8.09
CA ARG A 236 -2.52 24.89 8.82
C ARG A 236 -3.36 25.21 10.04
N GLY A 237 -4.68 25.27 9.87
CA GLY A 237 -5.59 25.50 10.98
C GLY A 237 -5.49 24.47 12.08
N LEU A 238 -5.29 23.20 11.72
CA LEU A 238 -5.11 22.11 12.66
C LEU A 238 -3.77 22.23 13.43
N ASN A 239 -2.67 22.53 12.72
CA ASN A 239 -1.35 22.69 13.33
C ASN A 239 -1.28 23.90 14.27
N GLN A 240 -1.99 25.00 13.93
CA GLN A 240 -2.07 26.20 14.78
C GLN A 240 -2.67 25.93 16.16
N LEU A 241 -3.49 24.88 16.32
CA LEU A 241 -4.03 24.50 17.64
C LEU A 241 -2.89 24.15 18.63
N ASN A 242 -1.79 23.61 18.15
CA ASN A 242 -0.66 23.20 18.98
C ASN A 242 0.25 24.38 19.41
N GLY A 243 -0.06 25.59 18.98
CA GLY A 243 0.75 26.78 19.23
C GLY A 243 2.16 26.62 18.64
N ARG A 244 3.18 26.82 19.46
CA ARG A 244 4.59 26.67 19.04
C ARG A 244 5.18 25.28 19.34
N TYR A 245 4.40 24.39 19.92
CA TYR A 245 4.89 23.07 20.30
C TYR A 245 4.86 22.11 19.08
N LYS A 246 5.98 21.45 18.84
CA LYS A 246 6.05 20.42 17.81
C LYS A 246 5.63 19.07 18.40
N VAL A 247 4.35 18.74 18.28
CA VAL A 247 3.79 17.47 18.74
C VAL A 247 4.36 16.31 17.92
N THR A 248 4.75 15.25 18.60
CA THR A 248 5.40 14.08 18.01
C THR A 248 4.68 12.78 18.37
N TYR A 249 5.08 11.66 17.77
CA TYR A 249 4.59 10.33 18.16
C TYR A 249 4.93 9.97 19.62
N LYS A 250 5.99 10.55 20.21
CA LYS A 250 6.33 10.33 21.62
C LYS A 250 5.28 10.89 22.55
N ASP A 251 4.71 12.04 22.21
CA ASP A 251 3.63 12.65 23.00
C ASP A 251 2.38 11.76 22.96
N PHE A 252 2.13 11.06 21.82
CA PHE A 252 1.07 10.04 21.76
C PHE A 252 1.40 8.82 22.63
N ASP A 253 2.64 8.32 22.59
CA ASP A 253 3.09 7.18 23.40
C ASP A 253 2.96 7.45 24.92
N GLU A 254 3.16 8.70 25.32
CA GLU A 254 3.03 9.17 26.70
C GLU A 254 1.57 9.43 27.11
N GLY A 255 0.62 9.33 26.17
CA GLY A 255 -0.80 9.51 26.43
C GLY A 255 -1.31 10.94 26.38
N HIS A 256 -0.47 11.87 25.90
CA HIS A 256 -0.78 13.31 25.85
C HIS A 256 -1.52 13.73 24.57
N VAL A 257 -1.69 12.83 23.59
CA VAL A 257 -2.34 13.10 22.31
C VAL A 257 -3.55 12.22 22.10
N ALA A 258 -4.64 12.78 21.55
CA ALA A 258 -5.88 12.06 21.32
C ALA A 258 -5.87 11.22 20.03
N PHE A 259 -5.34 11.77 18.93
CA PHE A 259 -5.35 11.14 17.62
C PHE A 259 -3.97 11.03 17.01
N TYR A 260 -3.68 9.85 16.40
CA TYR A 260 -2.45 9.62 15.66
C TYR A 260 -2.71 8.71 14.47
N PRO A 261 -2.61 9.21 13.22
CA PRO A 261 -2.68 8.36 12.03
C PRO A 261 -1.44 7.51 11.91
N MET A 262 -1.63 6.23 11.68
CA MET A 262 -0.54 5.31 11.32
C MET A 262 -1.02 4.26 10.33
N SER A 263 -0.10 3.73 9.53
CA SER A 263 -0.44 2.62 8.65
C SER A 263 -0.68 1.32 9.44
N LEU A 264 -1.41 0.38 8.85
CA LEU A 264 -1.61 -0.94 9.45
C LEU A 264 -0.29 -1.63 9.79
N ALA A 265 0.72 -1.49 8.92
CA ALA A 265 2.04 -2.06 9.15
C ALA A 265 2.73 -1.42 10.37
N GLN A 266 2.65 -0.11 10.51
CA GLN A 266 3.13 0.59 11.72
C GLN A 266 2.36 0.11 12.95
N TYR A 267 1.03 0.03 12.88
CA TYR A 267 0.19 -0.48 13.98
C TYR A 267 0.60 -1.90 14.42
N ARG A 268 0.80 -2.81 13.48
CA ARG A 268 1.18 -4.21 13.78
C ARG A 268 2.56 -4.37 14.37
N THR A 269 3.47 -3.43 14.11
CA THR A 269 4.85 -3.41 14.62
C THR A 269 5.09 -2.38 15.71
N TYR A 270 4.03 -1.65 16.09
CA TYR A 270 4.12 -0.56 17.07
C TYR A 270 4.67 -1.03 18.41
N LYS A 271 5.69 -0.30 18.88
CA LYS A 271 6.32 -0.51 20.19
C LYS A 271 6.36 0.83 20.92
N PRO A 272 5.39 1.11 21.78
CA PRO A 272 5.30 2.41 22.45
C PRO A 272 6.52 2.69 23.33
N PHE A 273 6.94 3.94 23.33
CA PHE A 273 7.95 4.46 24.26
C PHE A 273 7.31 4.66 25.66
N PRO A 274 8.04 4.43 26.80
CA PRO A 274 9.43 3.98 26.90
C PRO A 274 9.62 2.46 26.89
N TYR A 275 8.55 1.71 26.84
CA TYR A 275 8.60 0.27 27.10
C TYR A 275 9.07 -0.56 25.90
N HIS A 276 8.96 -0.05 24.70
CA HIS A 276 9.30 -0.77 23.43
C HIS A 276 8.76 -2.21 23.36
N VAL A 277 7.68 -2.49 24.08
CA VAL A 277 7.05 -3.81 24.17
C VAL A 277 5.62 -3.68 23.67
N ALA A 278 5.28 -4.45 22.64
CA ALA A 278 4.01 -4.37 21.91
C ALA A 278 2.71 -4.52 22.74
N LYS A 279 2.78 -4.82 24.03
CA LYS A 279 1.62 -5.06 24.89
C LYS A 279 1.38 -4.04 26.00
N TYR A 280 2.24 -3.04 26.13
CA TYR A 280 2.16 -2.09 27.24
C TYR A 280 2.02 -0.67 26.69
N THR A 281 0.81 -0.17 26.68
CA THR A 281 0.52 1.27 26.61
C THR A 281 0.09 1.74 27.98
N ASN A 282 0.35 3.00 28.31
CA ASN A 282 -0.12 3.63 29.55
C ASN A 282 -1.63 3.95 29.48
N PHE A 283 -2.28 3.72 28.36
CA PHE A 283 -3.66 4.07 28.07
C PHE A 283 -4.31 3.09 27.11
N ASN A 284 -5.64 3.03 27.13
CA ASN A 284 -6.43 2.27 26.17
C ASN A 284 -6.57 3.07 24.86
N TRP A 285 -6.41 2.41 23.74
CA TRP A 285 -6.58 2.99 22.42
C TRP A 285 -7.24 2.03 21.43
N THR A 286 -7.82 2.58 20.36
CA THR A 286 -8.45 1.83 19.29
C THR A 286 -8.07 2.46 17.95
N CYS A 287 -8.46 1.80 16.85
CA CYS A 287 -8.30 2.36 15.51
C CYS A 287 -9.64 2.48 14.81
N ILE A 288 -9.85 3.61 14.15
CA ILE A 288 -11.02 3.93 13.35
C ILE A 288 -10.59 4.39 11.95
N SER A 289 -11.54 4.59 11.03
CA SER A 289 -11.27 5.19 9.72
C SER A 289 -10.82 6.64 9.86
N LEU A 290 -10.07 7.15 8.88
CA LEU A 290 -9.76 8.58 8.78
C LEU A 290 -11.04 9.41 8.57
N PRO A 291 -11.06 10.70 9.02
CA PRO A 291 -12.20 11.59 8.81
C PRO A 291 -12.31 12.01 7.34
N THR A 292 -13.49 12.43 6.93
CA THR A 292 -13.79 12.90 5.57
C THR A 292 -14.39 14.30 5.58
N THR A 293 -14.43 14.96 4.45
CA THR A 293 -15.20 16.22 4.32
C THR A 293 -16.71 15.97 4.24
N LYS A 294 -17.13 14.81 3.67
CA LYS A 294 -18.52 14.40 3.46
C LYS A 294 -18.61 12.87 3.59
N GLU A 295 -19.78 12.37 3.97
CA GLU A 295 -20.02 10.93 4.20
C GLU A 295 -19.75 10.03 2.98
N ASP A 296 -19.87 10.55 1.76
CA ASP A 296 -19.66 9.82 0.50
C ASP A 296 -18.21 9.82 0.00
N ILE A 297 -17.32 10.59 0.67
CA ILE A 297 -15.90 10.64 0.31
C ILE A 297 -15.13 9.56 1.09
N ARG A 298 -14.37 8.79 0.35
CA ARG A 298 -13.39 7.82 0.91
C ARG A 298 -12.07 8.56 1.14
N SER A 299 -11.60 8.62 2.38
CA SER A 299 -10.41 9.41 2.76
C SER A 299 -9.21 8.56 3.18
N THR A 300 -9.41 7.28 3.44
CA THR A 300 -8.30 6.40 3.82
C THR A 300 -7.51 6.01 2.58
N VAL A 301 -6.24 6.39 2.53
CA VAL A 301 -5.31 5.91 1.49
C VAL A 301 -4.84 4.51 1.86
N THR A 302 -4.87 3.62 0.88
CA THR A 302 -4.37 2.25 1.01
C THR A 302 -3.30 1.99 -0.04
N ASP A 303 -2.06 1.84 0.41
CA ASP A 303 -0.98 1.40 -0.44
C ASP A 303 -1.09 -0.10 -0.69
N THR A 304 -0.77 -0.53 -1.91
CA THR A 304 -0.84 -1.94 -2.29
C THR A 304 0.43 -2.35 -3.03
N SER A 305 1.05 -3.43 -2.59
CA SER A 305 2.11 -4.09 -3.34
C SER A 305 1.51 -5.07 -4.34
N LEU A 306 2.08 -5.12 -5.53
CA LEU A 306 1.56 -5.81 -6.70
C LEU A 306 2.60 -6.77 -7.25
N TYR A 307 2.20 -7.98 -7.61
CA TYR A 307 3.00 -8.78 -8.52
C TYR A 307 2.60 -8.49 -9.96
N VAL A 308 3.60 -8.23 -10.79
CA VAL A 308 3.45 -7.94 -12.21
C VAL A 308 4.23 -8.94 -13.06
N VAL A 309 3.83 -9.09 -14.32
CA VAL A 309 4.52 -9.95 -15.29
C VAL A 309 5.15 -9.07 -16.36
N SER A 310 6.43 -9.32 -16.69
CA SER A 310 7.10 -8.64 -17.80
C SER A 310 6.40 -8.95 -19.13
N SER A 311 6.22 -7.94 -19.98
CA SER A 311 5.72 -8.14 -21.35
C SER A 311 6.62 -9.05 -22.17
N ARG A 312 7.90 -9.24 -21.76
CA ARG A 312 8.91 -10.09 -22.39
C ARG A 312 9.09 -11.46 -21.71
N ALA A 313 8.25 -11.79 -20.70
CA ALA A 313 8.33 -13.07 -20.02
C ALA A 313 8.16 -14.25 -20.97
N ARG A 314 9.14 -15.17 -21.01
CA ARG A 314 9.17 -16.31 -21.94
C ARG A 314 8.02 -17.29 -21.71
N ASN A 315 7.70 -17.57 -20.44
CA ASN A 315 6.64 -18.47 -20.01
C ASN A 315 5.49 -17.69 -19.37
N SER A 316 4.93 -16.71 -20.10
CA SER A 316 4.01 -15.74 -19.52
C SER A 316 2.75 -16.36 -18.89
N ASN A 317 2.18 -17.44 -19.48
CA ASN A 317 1.04 -18.11 -18.85
C ASN A 317 1.41 -18.71 -17.48
N LEU A 318 2.57 -19.34 -17.40
CA LEU A 318 3.05 -19.91 -16.14
C LEU A 318 3.41 -18.83 -15.13
N ALA A 319 3.98 -17.71 -15.60
CA ALA A 319 4.26 -16.53 -14.75
C ALA A 319 2.96 -15.94 -14.18
N VAL A 320 1.89 -15.85 -14.99
CA VAL A 320 0.58 -15.42 -14.52
C VAL A 320 0.00 -16.41 -13.52
N SER A 321 0.04 -17.72 -13.80
CA SER A 321 -0.42 -18.74 -12.83
C SER A 321 0.32 -18.67 -11.50
N PHE A 322 1.60 -18.28 -11.51
CA PHE A 322 2.36 -18.10 -10.27
C PHE A 322 1.88 -16.87 -9.47
N ILE A 323 1.66 -15.74 -10.12
CA ILE A 323 1.14 -14.57 -9.40
C ILE A 323 -0.31 -14.76 -8.93
N GLU A 324 -1.16 -15.47 -9.69
CA GLU A 324 -2.49 -15.89 -9.25
C GLU A 324 -2.39 -16.78 -7.99
N PHE A 325 -1.48 -17.74 -7.99
CA PHE A 325 -1.24 -18.59 -6.82
C PHE A 325 -0.82 -17.79 -5.58
N LEU A 326 0.00 -16.75 -5.73
CA LEU A 326 0.41 -15.88 -4.62
C LEU A 326 -0.74 -15.01 -4.10
N THR A 327 -1.64 -14.59 -4.97
CA THR A 327 -2.59 -13.50 -4.66
C THR A 327 -4.02 -13.98 -4.40
N ILE A 328 -4.45 -15.09 -5.02
CA ILE A 328 -5.81 -15.62 -4.89
C ILE A 328 -5.86 -16.82 -3.93
N ASN A 329 -4.74 -17.53 -3.75
CA ASN A 329 -4.73 -18.70 -2.87
C ASN A 329 -4.95 -18.29 -1.42
N ARG A 330 -6.07 -18.73 -0.83
CA ARG A 330 -6.48 -18.38 0.54
C ARG A 330 -5.45 -18.77 1.60
N GLU A 331 -4.80 -19.92 1.42
CA GLU A 331 -3.79 -20.39 2.40
C GLU A 331 -2.55 -19.50 2.37
N ILE A 332 -2.07 -19.12 1.18
CA ILE A 332 -0.94 -18.20 1.03
C ILE A 332 -1.30 -16.82 1.59
N GLN A 333 -2.47 -16.30 1.24
CA GLN A 333 -2.96 -15.01 1.72
C GLN A 333 -3.21 -15.03 3.24
N GLN A 334 -3.65 -16.15 3.83
CA GLN A 334 -3.77 -16.29 5.29
C GLN A 334 -2.38 -16.32 5.95
N ASN A 335 -1.39 -17.00 5.36
CA ASN A 335 -0.02 -16.98 5.86
C ASN A 335 0.60 -15.60 5.79
N LEU A 336 0.32 -14.86 4.69
CA LEU A 336 0.73 -13.47 4.54
C LEU A 336 0.09 -12.59 5.63
N PHE A 337 -1.23 -12.70 5.84
CA PHE A 337 -1.92 -11.97 6.91
C PHE A 337 -1.38 -12.29 8.30
N ASN A 338 -1.02 -13.55 8.55
CA ASN A 338 -0.50 -13.99 9.85
C ASN A 338 0.92 -13.52 10.15
N LYS A 339 1.77 -13.45 9.13
CA LYS A 339 3.23 -13.22 9.27
C LYS A 339 3.70 -11.89 8.70
N GLY A 340 2.93 -11.34 7.74
CA GLY A 340 3.19 -10.05 7.12
C GLY A 340 2.82 -8.87 8.03
N GLN A 341 3.08 -7.68 7.55
CA GLN A 341 2.82 -6.44 8.27
C GLN A 341 1.56 -5.73 7.76
N GLY A 342 1.25 -5.89 6.49
CA GLY A 342 0.04 -5.36 5.87
C GLY A 342 -1.16 -6.28 6.07
N SER A 343 -2.18 -6.05 5.25
CA SER A 343 -3.41 -6.83 5.16
C SER A 343 -3.40 -7.74 3.94
N SER A 344 -4.10 -8.88 4.05
CA SER A 344 -4.50 -9.63 2.87
C SER A 344 -5.36 -8.76 1.96
N VAL A 345 -5.24 -8.98 0.67
CA VAL A 345 -6.04 -8.33 -0.38
C VAL A 345 -7.41 -9.00 -0.58
N LEU A 346 -7.68 -10.10 0.15
CA LEU A 346 -8.90 -10.87 0.08
C LEU A 346 -9.79 -10.60 1.32
N PRO A 347 -11.01 -10.03 1.16
CA PRO A 347 -11.95 -9.80 2.25
C PRO A 347 -12.21 -11.03 3.12
N GLU A 348 -12.37 -12.19 2.50
CA GLU A 348 -12.67 -13.44 3.22
C GLU A 348 -11.51 -13.91 4.13
N VAL A 349 -10.25 -13.57 3.79
CA VAL A 349 -9.11 -13.84 4.65
C VAL A 349 -9.11 -12.89 5.83
N VAL A 350 -9.31 -11.59 5.58
CA VAL A 350 -9.34 -10.55 6.62
C VAL A 350 -10.44 -10.86 7.65
N THR A 351 -11.63 -11.26 7.19
CA THR A 351 -12.80 -11.54 8.07
C THR A 351 -12.84 -12.97 8.60
N SER A 352 -11.83 -13.79 8.34
CA SER A 352 -11.78 -15.18 8.82
C SER A 352 -11.62 -15.26 10.34
N LEU A 353 -12.09 -16.36 10.92
CA LEU A 353 -11.88 -16.65 12.35
C LEU A 353 -10.40 -16.68 12.74
N LYS A 354 -9.54 -17.19 11.85
CA LYS A 354 -8.08 -17.22 12.08
C LYS A 354 -7.49 -15.81 12.18
N SER A 355 -7.95 -14.90 11.33
CA SER A 355 -7.53 -13.50 11.37
C SER A 355 -8.06 -12.77 12.59
N GLU A 356 -9.29 -13.05 13.00
CA GLU A 356 -9.88 -12.51 14.23
C GLU A 356 -9.11 -12.95 15.48
N GLU A 357 -8.79 -14.25 15.58
CA GLU A 357 -7.98 -14.78 16.69
C GLU A 357 -6.58 -14.18 16.72
N LEU A 358 -5.95 -14.00 15.55
CA LEU A 358 -4.63 -13.37 15.45
C LEU A 358 -4.68 -11.94 15.95
N MET A 359 -5.64 -11.17 15.49
CA MET A 359 -5.76 -9.75 15.86
C MET A 359 -6.07 -9.61 17.35
N LYS A 360 -6.91 -10.46 17.93
CA LYS A 360 -7.15 -10.51 19.39
C LYS A 360 -5.89 -10.82 20.19
N LYS A 361 -5.01 -11.70 19.70
CA LYS A 361 -3.73 -12.04 20.37
C LYS A 361 -2.70 -10.92 20.29
N GLY A 362 -2.72 -10.16 19.20
CA GLY A 362 -1.80 -9.05 18.95
C GLY A 362 -2.23 -7.71 19.54
N MET A 363 -3.35 -7.70 20.30
CA MET A 363 -3.93 -6.45 20.82
C MET A 363 -2.95 -5.66 21.67
N ILE A 364 -2.85 -4.39 21.34
CA ILE A 364 -2.26 -3.36 22.18
C ILE A 364 -3.45 -2.65 22.85
N GLY A 365 -3.67 -2.90 24.15
CA GLY A 365 -4.86 -2.42 24.87
C GLY A 365 -6.11 -3.31 24.69
N GLN A 366 -7.20 -2.94 25.37
CA GLN A 366 -8.40 -3.78 25.44
C GLN A 366 -9.32 -3.71 24.20
N ASN A 367 -9.21 -2.66 23.37
CA ASN A 367 -10.13 -2.39 22.27
C ASN A 367 -9.39 -2.03 20.97
N ALA A 368 -8.34 -2.75 20.64
CA ALA A 368 -7.56 -2.54 19.45
C ALA A 368 -8.36 -2.78 18.14
N LEU A 369 -7.73 -2.57 16.99
CA LEU A 369 -8.30 -2.81 15.68
C LEU A 369 -8.92 -4.20 15.55
N THR A 370 -10.19 -4.26 15.16
CA THR A 370 -10.88 -5.54 14.89
C THR A 370 -10.81 -5.87 13.39
N THR A 371 -11.03 -7.15 13.06
CA THR A 371 -11.16 -7.57 11.64
C THR A 371 -12.34 -6.87 10.95
N THR A 372 -13.44 -6.63 11.67
CA THR A 372 -14.60 -5.89 11.15
C THR A 372 -14.24 -4.44 10.82
N SER A 373 -13.51 -3.76 11.71
CA SER A 373 -13.06 -2.38 11.47
C SER A 373 -12.06 -2.32 10.30
N LEU A 374 -11.13 -3.28 10.23
CA LEU A 374 -10.18 -3.36 9.13
C LEU A 374 -10.88 -3.61 7.79
N ASP A 375 -11.83 -4.55 7.74
CA ASP A 375 -12.64 -4.82 6.54
C ASP A 375 -13.40 -3.58 6.08
N TYR A 376 -14.03 -2.86 7.03
CA TYR A 376 -14.71 -1.60 6.73
C TYR A 376 -13.74 -0.56 6.14
N ILE A 377 -12.58 -0.37 6.75
CA ILE A 377 -11.55 0.57 6.29
C ILE A 377 -11.10 0.22 4.88
N MET A 378 -10.78 -1.06 4.61
CA MET A 378 -10.37 -1.53 3.28
C MET A 378 -11.46 -1.30 2.22
N LYS A 379 -12.72 -1.57 2.53
CA LYS A 379 -13.86 -1.35 1.60
C LYS A 379 -14.12 0.12 1.30
N ASN A 380 -13.74 1.01 2.23
CA ASN A 380 -13.97 2.45 2.12
C ASN A 380 -12.67 3.24 1.91
N SER A 381 -11.66 2.61 1.34
CA SER A 381 -10.37 3.23 1.02
C SER A 381 -10.26 3.66 -0.45
N ILE A 382 -9.30 4.52 -0.70
CA ILE A 382 -8.83 4.90 -2.04
C ILE A 382 -7.39 4.44 -2.24
N THR A 383 -6.96 4.35 -3.48
CA THR A 383 -5.56 4.12 -3.84
C THR A 383 -4.74 5.40 -3.65
N THR A 384 -3.47 5.38 -4.05
CA THR A 384 -2.60 6.56 -4.02
C THR A 384 -3.24 7.79 -4.69
N ILE A 385 -2.92 8.97 -4.18
CA ILE A 385 -3.34 10.28 -4.72
C ILE A 385 -2.43 10.80 -5.85
N SER A 386 -1.37 10.07 -6.22
CA SER A 386 -0.30 10.53 -7.14
C SER A 386 0.04 9.51 -8.23
N LYS A 387 -0.98 9.04 -8.98
CA LYS A 387 -0.78 8.02 -10.02
C LYS A 387 0.06 8.53 -11.19
N GLY A 388 1.06 7.72 -11.58
CA GLY A 388 1.79 7.88 -12.84
C GLY A 388 2.84 8.99 -12.86
N ILE A 389 3.09 9.69 -11.75
CA ILE A 389 4.17 10.65 -11.63
C ILE A 389 5.49 9.89 -11.40
N ASP A 390 6.56 10.28 -12.07
CA ASP A 390 7.87 9.72 -11.77
C ASP A 390 8.34 10.11 -10.36
N SER A 391 9.11 9.22 -9.72
CA SER A 391 9.50 9.38 -8.32
C SER A 391 10.25 10.69 -8.03
N LYS A 392 11.07 11.19 -8.96
CA LYS A 392 11.82 12.42 -8.75
C LYS A 392 10.89 13.65 -8.75
N SER A 393 10.00 13.73 -9.73
CA SER A 393 9.01 14.80 -9.82
C SER A 393 8.05 14.76 -8.62
N LEU A 394 7.64 13.56 -8.19
CA LEU A 394 6.77 13.40 -7.04
C LEU A 394 7.43 13.94 -5.75
N VAL A 395 8.68 13.58 -5.47
CA VAL A 395 9.43 14.09 -4.31
C VAL A 395 9.49 15.63 -4.32
N GLY A 396 9.81 16.24 -5.46
CA GLY A 396 9.83 17.70 -5.58
C GLY A 396 8.47 18.37 -5.32
N ILE A 397 7.37 17.75 -5.76
CA ILE A 397 6.00 18.22 -5.48
C ILE A 397 5.70 18.08 -3.99
N GLU A 398 5.96 16.91 -3.41
CA GLU A 398 5.70 16.62 -2.00
C GLU A 398 6.43 17.57 -1.07
N GLU A 399 7.72 17.83 -1.31
CA GLU A 399 8.52 18.80 -0.52
C GLU A 399 7.91 20.21 -0.55
N ARG A 400 7.39 20.64 -1.71
CA ARG A 400 6.77 21.96 -1.84
C ARG A 400 5.40 22.02 -1.16
N LEU A 401 4.58 20.97 -1.28
CA LEU A 401 3.27 20.90 -0.61
C LEU A 401 3.46 20.82 0.91
N GLU A 402 4.44 20.05 1.39
CA GLU A 402 4.81 20.01 2.80
C GLU A 402 5.22 21.42 3.31
N ALA A 403 6.12 22.09 2.61
CA ALA A 403 6.54 23.45 2.97
C ALA A 403 5.34 24.41 2.99
N LEU A 404 4.45 24.36 2.00
CA LEU A 404 3.23 25.17 1.97
C LEU A 404 2.27 24.86 3.11
N SER A 405 2.18 23.60 3.53
CA SER A 405 1.31 23.18 4.64
C SER A 405 1.82 23.66 6.00
N MET A 406 3.13 23.90 6.15
CA MET A 406 3.78 24.30 7.40
C MET A 406 4.06 25.81 7.50
N ASP A 407 4.03 26.55 6.39
CA ASP A 407 4.37 27.97 6.38
C ASP A 407 3.21 28.84 6.88
N GLU A 408 3.21 29.14 8.15
CA GLU A 408 2.20 30.00 8.80
C GLU A 408 2.24 31.46 8.31
N ASN A 409 3.37 31.92 7.75
CA ASN A 409 3.53 33.31 7.30
C ASN A 409 3.00 33.51 5.87
N ASN A 410 2.83 32.44 5.10
CA ASN A 410 2.28 32.53 3.76
C ASN A 410 0.75 32.73 3.80
N THR A 411 0.30 33.95 3.56
CA THR A 411 -1.13 34.28 3.52
C THR A 411 -1.80 33.99 2.18
N ASP A 412 -1.01 33.70 1.13
CA ASP A 412 -1.48 33.43 -0.24
C ASP A 412 -1.12 32.00 -0.68
N ILE A 413 -1.84 31.02 -0.15
CA ILE A 413 -1.70 29.61 -0.57
C ILE A 413 -2.06 29.45 -2.04
N GLU A 414 -3.13 30.12 -2.49
CA GLU A 414 -3.64 29.99 -3.86
C GLU A 414 -2.61 30.50 -4.89
N GLY A 415 -2.05 31.67 -4.67
CA GLY A 415 -1.00 32.21 -5.55
C GLY A 415 0.25 31.34 -5.55
N SER A 416 0.60 30.73 -4.41
CA SER A 416 1.70 29.78 -4.31
C SER A 416 1.46 28.48 -5.08
N LEU A 417 0.25 27.94 -5.04
CA LEU A 417 -0.14 26.76 -5.80
C LEU A 417 -0.16 27.04 -7.32
N ILE A 418 -0.70 28.17 -7.75
CA ILE A 418 -0.68 28.60 -9.16
C ILE A 418 0.76 28.76 -9.66
N LYS A 419 1.64 29.34 -8.86
CA LYS A 419 3.06 29.46 -9.21
C LYS A 419 3.71 28.09 -9.36
N LEU A 420 3.50 27.20 -8.41
CA LEU A 420 4.05 25.84 -8.44
C LEU A 420 3.50 25.05 -9.65
N GLN A 421 2.21 25.18 -9.98
CA GLN A 421 1.63 24.56 -11.18
C GLN A 421 2.31 25.06 -12.47
N LYS A 422 2.60 26.35 -12.57
CA LYS A 422 3.33 26.89 -13.71
C LYS A 422 4.76 26.34 -13.81
N GLU A 423 5.45 26.17 -12.67
CA GLU A 423 6.78 25.53 -12.64
C GLU A 423 6.73 24.08 -13.14
N LEU A 424 5.67 23.35 -12.78
CA LEU A 424 5.41 21.98 -13.28
C LEU A 424 5.14 21.96 -14.79
N ASP A 425 4.26 22.85 -15.28
CA ASP A 425 3.89 22.90 -16.69
C ASP A 425 5.06 23.20 -17.62
N ILE A 426 6.05 23.99 -17.17
CA ILE A 426 7.26 24.31 -17.95
C ILE A 426 8.45 23.39 -17.63
N GLY A 427 8.26 22.38 -16.76
CA GLY A 427 9.30 21.39 -16.44
C GLY A 427 10.51 21.95 -15.69
N THR A 428 10.35 23.04 -14.94
CA THR A 428 11.43 23.69 -14.17
C THR A 428 11.51 23.24 -12.72
N LEU A 429 10.56 22.46 -12.26
CA LEU A 429 10.63 21.85 -10.94
C LEU A 429 11.80 20.84 -10.92
N LYS A 430 12.83 21.14 -10.11
CA LYS A 430 14.02 20.30 -9.96
C LYS A 430 14.00 19.59 -8.61
#